data_fb43f0c2020dda5a30c4d1c6241059d0
#
_entry.id   fb43f0c2020dda5a30c4d1c6241059d0
#
_cell.length_a   1.000
_cell.length_b   1.000
_cell.length_c   1.000
_cell.angle_alpha   90.00
_cell.angle_beta   90.00
_cell.angle_gamma   90.00
#
_symmetry.space_group_name_H-M   'P 1'
#
loop_
_entity.id
_entity.type
_entity.pdbx_description
1 polymer ?
#
loop_
_entity_poly.entity_id
_entity_poly.type
_entity_poly.pdbx_seq_one_letter_code
_entity_poly.pdbx_strand_id
1 'polypeptide(L)'
;MNILQDKDIRHYVTFLGSLLMACILMTLFLSWFHGKEAQALLFEREQTMVSSLMEQGVSRTSIARAVKTSVSTKEGVELMRQLGHTPAASVRRFPAIEESVYVFGKIAVGMVMLLMLLLWGRTVWFLLLREKLYRKAEGIITQFSEGNFMNHLPQNENGGIYQLFAAVEELAVSLQAHSEKQQHMKAFLKDTISDISHQLKTPLAALQMYTEIIAEEPDQKDKVERFSAKAMQSLERIEKLVQTLLKVSRIDAGSIIFQKEKTAASCLVTDALEDLSLRAQKEGKQLIVKGNAKESLSCDRAWTREAVANLIKNALDHTEAGGMVTVSWESSPVMFRLSVADDGCGIAQEDIHHVFKRFYRSSQEGSRPGIGLGLSLAKSIVEGQGGILSVNSAPGKGAVFTISFPVA
;
A
#
# COMPACT_ATOMS: atom_id res chain seq x y z
N MET A 1 -2.43 -13.81 -18.79
CA MET A 1 -1.31 -12.84 -18.85
C MET A 1 -0.90 -12.68 -20.31
N ASN A 2 -1.24 -11.54 -20.92
CA ASN A 2 -0.98 -11.32 -22.36
C ASN A 2 0.49 -10.88 -22.53
N ILE A 3 1.38 -11.83 -22.81
CA ILE A 3 2.83 -11.61 -22.99
C ILE A 3 3.10 -10.57 -24.09
N LEU A 4 2.21 -10.44 -25.07
CA LEU A 4 2.29 -9.47 -26.17
C LEU A 4 1.94 -8.01 -25.78
N GLN A 5 1.51 -7.74 -24.56
CA GLN A 5 1.27 -6.36 -24.08
C GLN A 5 2.57 -5.66 -23.67
N ASP A 6 3.64 -6.42 -23.42
CA ASP A 6 4.96 -5.88 -23.16
C ASP A 6 5.56 -5.31 -24.45
N LYS A 7 5.86 -4.01 -24.45
CA LYS A 7 6.35 -3.27 -25.61
C LYS A 7 7.67 -3.85 -26.14
N ASP A 8 8.57 -4.24 -25.24
CA ASP A 8 9.86 -4.82 -25.58
C ASP A 8 9.72 -6.20 -26.21
N ILE A 9 8.83 -7.04 -25.66
CA ILE A 9 8.51 -8.37 -26.22
C ILE A 9 7.86 -8.21 -27.59
N ARG A 10 6.93 -7.27 -27.75
CA ARG A 10 6.29 -7.00 -29.03
C ARG A 10 7.30 -6.56 -30.09
N HIS A 11 8.22 -5.64 -29.75
CA HIS A 11 9.28 -5.22 -30.66
C HIS A 11 10.23 -6.37 -31.02
N TYR A 12 10.54 -7.23 -30.07
CA TYR A 12 11.36 -8.42 -30.32
C TYR A 12 10.64 -9.42 -31.25
N VAL A 13 9.37 -9.70 -31.03
CA VAL A 13 8.55 -10.59 -31.86
C VAL A 13 8.36 -10.01 -33.27
N THR A 14 8.11 -8.70 -33.41
CA THR A 14 8.01 -8.06 -34.73
C THR A 14 9.33 -8.10 -35.50
N PHE A 15 10.45 -7.92 -34.81
CA PHE A 15 11.78 -8.10 -35.41
C PHE A 15 11.99 -9.55 -35.89
N LEU A 16 11.62 -10.54 -35.09
CA LEU A 16 11.72 -11.97 -35.44
C LEU A 16 10.86 -12.29 -36.68
N GLY A 17 9.65 -11.76 -36.74
CA GLY A 17 8.74 -11.91 -37.87
C GLY A 17 9.28 -11.26 -39.15
N SER A 18 9.88 -10.03 -39.04
CA SER A 18 10.48 -9.34 -40.19
C SER A 18 11.72 -10.07 -40.71
N LEU A 19 12.54 -10.65 -39.82
CA LEU A 19 13.69 -11.45 -40.18
C LEU A 19 13.30 -12.73 -40.94
N LEU A 20 12.24 -13.43 -40.44
CA LEU A 20 11.71 -14.62 -41.08
C LEU A 20 11.15 -14.30 -42.49
N MET A 21 10.43 -13.18 -42.62
CA MET A 21 9.94 -12.68 -43.90
C MET A 21 11.10 -12.39 -44.86
N ALA A 22 12.15 -11.75 -44.37
CA ALA A 22 13.36 -11.49 -45.15
C ALA A 22 14.03 -12.79 -45.62
N CYS A 23 14.11 -13.82 -44.81
CA CYS A 23 14.60 -15.14 -45.17
C CYS A 23 13.76 -15.78 -46.29
N ILE A 24 12.44 -15.72 -46.19
CA ILE A 24 11.53 -16.28 -47.22
C ILE A 24 11.71 -15.51 -48.55
N LEU A 25 11.70 -14.18 -48.52
CA LEU A 25 11.88 -13.36 -49.71
C LEU A 25 13.24 -13.62 -50.37
N MET A 26 14.28 -13.79 -49.58
CA MET A 26 15.61 -14.09 -50.04
C MET A 26 15.72 -15.46 -50.71
N THR A 27 15.10 -16.51 -50.13
CA THR A 27 15.10 -17.84 -50.75
C THR A 27 14.34 -17.82 -52.07
N LEU A 28 13.22 -17.13 -52.17
CA LEU A 28 12.46 -16.96 -53.41
C LEU A 28 13.27 -16.20 -54.46
N PHE A 29 13.95 -15.12 -54.08
CA PHE A 29 14.81 -14.33 -54.98
C PHE A 29 15.98 -15.17 -55.51
N LEU A 30 16.69 -15.89 -54.65
CA LEU A 30 17.77 -16.78 -55.04
C LEU A 30 17.30 -17.87 -55.99
N SER A 31 16.13 -18.51 -55.71
CA SER A 31 15.56 -19.50 -56.59
C SER A 31 15.19 -18.94 -57.96
N TRP A 32 14.54 -17.78 -58.00
CA TRP A 32 14.19 -17.10 -59.24
C TRP A 32 15.45 -16.69 -60.07
N PHE A 33 16.46 -16.14 -59.41
CA PHE A 33 17.70 -15.70 -60.07
C PHE A 33 18.45 -16.90 -60.62
N HIS A 34 18.61 -17.97 -59.83
CA HIS A 34 19.27 -19.19 -60.30
C HIS A 34 18.52 -19.83 -61.47
N GLY A 35 17.19 -19.77 -61.46
CA GLY A 35 16.39 -20.22 -62.61
C GLY A 35 16.65 -19.42 -63.88
N LYS A 36 16.78 -18.08 -63.78
CA LYS A 36 17.11 -17.24 -64.96
C LYS A 36 18.52 -17.50 -65.51
N GLU A 37 19.49 -17.66 -64.64
CA GLU A 37 20.86 -17.91 -65.05
C GLU A 37 20.99 -19.30 -65.68
N ALA A 38 20.34 -20.32 -65.15
CA ALA A 38 20.25 -21.63 -65.76
C ALA A 38 19.60 -21.59 -67.14
N GLN A 39 18.53 -20.81 -67.35
CA GLN A 39 17.91 -20.59 -68.66
C GLN A 39 18.87 -19.92 -69.65
N ALA A 40 19.62 -18.92 -69.23
CA ALA A 40 20.58 -18.21 -70.09
C ALA A 40 21.69 -19.18 -70.56
N LEU A 41 22.25 -19.95 -69.63
CA LEU A 41 23.29 -20.96 -69.97
C LEU A 41 22.75 -22.09 -70.86
N LEU A 42 21.53 -22.53 -70.72
CA LEU A 42 20.90 -23.50 -71.62
C LEU A 42 20.73 -22.91 -73.04
N PHE A 43 20.28 -21.65 -73.10
CA PHE A 43 20.07 -20.98 -74.36
C PHE A 43 21.42 -20.76 -75.09
N GLU A 44 22.49 -20.34 -74.43
CA GLU A 44 23.86 -20.20 -75.02
C GLU A 44 24.37 -21.54 -75.56
N ARG A 45 24.10 -22.64 -74.80
CA ARG A 45 24.44 -24.00 -75.25
C ARG A 45 23.66 -24.41 -76.50
N GLU A 46 22.36 -24.19 -76.53
CA GLU A 46 21.56 -24.46 -77.75
C GLU A 46 22.08 -23.67 -78.97
N GLN A 47 22.44 -22.39 -78.77
CA GLN A 47 22.93 -21.52 -79.75
C GLN A 47 24.28 -22.03 -80.29
N THR A 48 25.19 -22.50 -79.42
CA THR A 48 26.49 -23.07 -79.79
C THR A 48 26.28 -24.39 -80.58
N MET A 49 25.39 -25.24 -80.17
CA MET A 49 25.05 -26.48 -80.89
C MET A 49 24.47 -26.20 -82.27
N VAL A 50 23.52 -25.26 -82.36
CA VAL A 50 22.92 -24.88 -83.66
C VAL A 50 24.01 -24.34 -84.63
N SER A 51 24.91 -23.49 -84.11
CA SER A 51 26.02 -22.93 -84.91
C SER A 51 26.95 -24.02 -85.43
N SER A 52 27.35 -24.97 -84.57
CA SER A 52 28.22 -26.10 -84.98
C SER A 52 27.53 -27.04 -85.99
N LEU A 53 26.24 -27.30 -85.85
CA LEU A 53 25.48 -28.10 -86.80
C LEU A 53 25.33 -27.40 -88.17
N MET A 54 25.22 -26.05 -88.21
CA MET A 54 25.19 -25.25 -89.40
C MET A 54 26.53 -25.32 -90.13
N GLU A 55 27.66 -25.20 -89.43
CA GLU A 55 29.00 -25.34 -89.95
C GLU A 55 29.30 -26.70 -90.58
N GLN A 56 28.66 -27.78 -89.98
CA GLN A 56 28.77 -29.14 -90.50
C GLN A 56 27.85 -29.40 -91.72
N GLY A 57 27.14 -28.41 -92.25
CA GLY A 57 26.31 -28.50 -93.44
C GLY A 57 24.93 -29.16 -93.22
N VAL A 58 24.49 -29.31 -92.02
CA VAL A 58 23.12 -29.86 -91.70
C VAL A 58 22.05 -28.85 -92.14
N SER A 59 20.99 -29.34 -92.82
CA SER A 59 19.95 -28.48 -93.38
C SER A 59 19.23 -27.68 -92.25
N ARG A 60 18.93 -26.38 -92.50
CA ARG A 60 18.23 -25.50 -91.58
C ARG A 60 16.90 -26.08 -91.08
N THR A 61 16.16 -26.83 -91.92
CA THR A 61 14.91 -27.45 -91.62
C THR A 61 15.08 -28.62 -90.58
N SER A 62 16.17 -29.38 -90.74
CA SER A 62 16.50 -30.48 -89.82
C SER A 62 16.95 -29.93 -88.45
N ILE A 63 17.75 -28.87 -88.41
CA ILE A 63 18.15 -28.19 -87.18
C ILE A 63 16.94 -27.59 -86.44
N ALA A 64 16.09 -26.86 -87.21
CA ALA A 64 14.84 -26.29 -86.59
C ALA A 64 13.90 -27.34 -86.03
N ARG A 65 13.84 -28.50 -86.68
CA ARG A 65 13.02 -29.65 -86.15
C ARG A 65 13.64 -30.24 -84.89
N ALA A 66 15.00 -30.36 -84.87
CA ALA A 66 15.70 -30.92 -83.70
C ALA A 66 15.58 -29.99 -82.44
N VAL A 67 15.70 -28.67 -82.63
CA VAL A 67 15.53 -27.70 -81.49
C VAL A 67 14.09 -27.68 -80.98
N LYS A 68 13.08 -27.89 -81.80
CA LYS A 68 11.67 -27.94 -81.36
C LYS A 68 11.25 -29.30 -80.77
N THR A 69 12.07 -30.33 -80.96
CA THR A 69 11.72 -31.67 -80.47
C THR A 69 12.07 -31.84 -79.01
N SER A 70 11.07 -32.02 -78.15
CA SER A 70 11.23 -32.18 -76.70
C SER A 70 11.34 -33.66 -76.25
N VAL A 71 11.31 -34.61 -77.18
CA VAL A 71 11.33 -36.06 -76.89
C VAL A 71 12.68 -36.65 -77.27
N SER A 72 13.36 -37.27 -76.33
CA SER A 72 14.58 -38.03 -76.58
C SER A 72 14.31 -39.40 -77.09
N THR A 73 14.99 -39.83 -78.18
CA THR A 73 14.93 -41.17 -78.69
C THR A 73 15.87 -42.11 -77.93
N LYS A 74 15.59 -43.42 -77.89
CA LYS A 74 16.47 -44.42 -77.26
C LYS A 74 17.87 -44.40 -77.85
N GLU A 75 17.98 -44.22 -79.16
CA GLU A 75 19.23 -44.14 -79.92
C GLU A 75 19.99 -42.90 -79.55
N GLY A 76 19.32 -41.73 -79.45
CA GLY A 76 19.94 -40.48 -79.01
C GLY A 76 20.49 -40.52 -77.57
N VAL A 77 19.75 -41.16 -76.62
CA VAL A 77 20.21 -41.40 -75.25
C VAL A 77 21.46 -42.29 -75.24
N GLU A 78 21.47 -43.39 -76.06
CA GLU A 78 22.60 -44.30 -76.09
C GLU A 78 23.85 -43.63 -76.76
N LEU A 79 23.65 -42.83 -77.77
CA LEU A 79 24.72 -42.02 -78.38
C LEU A 79 25.34 -41.05 -77.40
N MET A 80 24.50 -40.34 -76.62
CA MET A 80 24.95 -39.42 -75.53
C MET A 80 25.74 -40.18 -74.44
N ARG A 81 25.34 -41.42 -74.11
CA ARG A 81 26.05 -42.27 -73.16
C ARG A 81 27.41 -42.73 -73.69
N GLN A 82 27.47 -43.13 -74.99
CA GLN A 82 28.75 -43.49 -75.70
C GLN A 82 29.73 -42.32 -75.80
N LEU A 83 29.25 -41.07 -75.95
CA LEU A 83 30.00 -39.83 -75.88
C LEU A 83 30.37 -39.44 -74.45
N GLY A 84 30.03 -40.26 -73.44
CA GLY A 84 30.32 -40.02 -72.02
C GLY A 84 29.47 -38.91 -71.37
N HIS A 85 28.34 -38.57 -72.04
CA HIS A 85 27.41 -37.60 -71.48
C HIS A 85 26.44 -38.33 -70.51
N THR A 86 26.83 -38.51 -69.26
CA THR A 86 25.96 -38.98 -68.16
C THR A 86 25.50 -37.81 -67.31
N PRO A 87 24.35 -37.89 -66.63
CA PRO A 87 23.90 -36.78 -65.75
C PRO A 87 24.92 -36.33 -64.73
N ALA A 88 25.75 -37.26 -64.22
CA ALA A 88 26.84 -36.94 -63.30
C ALA A 88 28.07 -36.30 -63.96
N ALA A 89 28.37 -36.65 -65.24
CA ALA A 89 29.52 -36.10 -65.98
C ALA A 89 29.20 -34.75 -66.68
N SER A 90 27.89 -34.45 -66.86
CA SER A 90 27.48 -33.22 -67.54
C SER A 90 27.82 -31.96 -66.71
N VAL A 91 27.75 -32.05 -65.39
CA VAL A 91 28.07 -30.93 -64.49
C VAL A 91 29.56 -30.57 -64.59
N ARG A 92 30.48 -31.56 -64.64
CA ARG A 92 31.92 -31.34 -64.72
C ARG A 92 32.43 -30.80 -66.09
N ARG A 93 31.64 -30.95 -67.12
CA ARG A 93 32.02 -30.50 -68.51
C ARG A 93 31.62 -29.04 -68.78
N PHE A 94 30.84 -28.44 -67.91
CA PHE A 94 30.49 -27.02 -68.08
C PHE A 94 31.02 -26.22 -66.90
N PRO A 95 32.27 -25.73 -66.93
CA PRO A 95 32.89 -24.99 -65.85
C PRO A 95 32.06 -23.75 -65.38
N ALA A 96 31.39 -23.10 -66.35
CA ALA A 96 30.55 -21.95 -66.08
C ALA A 96 29.33 -22.30 -65.17
N ILE A 97 28.74 -23.51 -65.28
CA ILE A 97 27.66 -23.95 -64.42
C ILE A 97 28.21 -24.29 -63.03
N GLU A 98 29.34 -24.96 -62.95
CA GLU A 98 29.99 -25.31 -61.68
C GLU A 98 30.39 -24.09 -60.90
N GLU A 99 30.99 -23.08 -61.57
CA GLU A 99 31.37 -21.81 -61.02
C GLU A 99 30.16 -21.01 -60.51
N SER A 100 29.10 -20.93 -61.31
CA SER A 100 27.83 -20.28 -60.91
C SER A 100 27.24 -20.91 -59.66
N VAL A 101 27.07 -22.23 -59.62
CA VAL A 101 26.52 -22.96 -58.45
C VAL A 101 27.39 -22.73 -57.19
N TYR A 102 28.72 -22.72 -57.35
CA TYR A 102 29.64 -22.47 -56.23
C TYR A 102 29.59 -21.03 -55.70
N VAL A 103 29.53 -20.01 -56.58
CA VAL A 103 29.39 -18.62 -56.19
C VAL A 103 28.05 -18.39 -55.48
N PHE A 104 26.96 -18.94 -56.02
CA PHE A 104 25.63 -18.86 -55.38
C PHE A 104 25.59 -19.55 -54.01
N GLY A 105 26.22 -20.70 -53.90
CA GLY A 105 26.34 -21.42 -52.62
C GLY A 105 27.03 -20.57 -51.55
N LYS A 106 28.13 -19.92 -51.90
CA LYS A 106 28.88 -19.00 -51.01
C LYS A 106 28.04 -17.79 -50.60
N ILE A 107 27.36 -17.15 -51.54
CA ILE A 107 26.50 -15.99 -51.27
C ILE A 107 25.34 -16.42 -50.31
N ALA A 108 24.71 -17.54 -50.57
CA ALA A 108 23.62 -18.06 -49.74
C ALA A 108 24.10 -18.36 -48.30
N VAL A 109 25.25 -19.04 -48.15
CA VAL A 109 25.85 -19.31 -46.84
C VAL A 109 26.20 -18.02 -46.11
N GLY A 110 26.84 -17.05 -46.81
CA GLY A 110 27.20 -15.76 -46.26
C GLY A 110 25.99 -14.97 -45.75
N MET A 111 24.88 -14.98 -46.50
CA MET A 111 23.63 -14.35 -46.09
C MET A 111 22.98 -15.01 -44.90
N VAL A 112 22.94 -16.33 -44.84
CA VAL A 112 22.44 -17.08 -43.69
C VAL A 112 23.26 -16.77 -42.44
N MET A 113 24.59 -16.73 -42.54
CA MET A 113 25.47 -16.37 -41.43
C MET A 113 25.22 -14.93 -40.95
N LEU A 114 25.03 -13.98 -41.86
CA LEU A 114 24.69 -12.60 -41.49
C LEU A 114 23.36 -12.50 -40.74
N LEU A 115 22.34 -13.18 -41.22
CA LEU A 115 21.03 -13.21 -40.56
C LEU A 115 21.10 -13.83 -39.17
N MET A 116 21.86 -14.91 -38.99
CA MET A 116 22.10 -15.55 -37.69
C MET A 116 22.83 -14.60 -36.72
N LEU A 117 23.83 -13.87 -37.20
CA LEU A 117 24.54 -12.86 -36.38
C LEU A 117 23.61 -11.72 -35.94
N LEU A 118 22.76 -11.22 -36.83
CA LEU A 118 21.78 -10.19 -36.49
C LEU A 118 20.76 -10.70 -35.42
N LEU A 119 20.29 -11.92 -35.59
CA LEU A 119 19.39 -12.58 -34.63
C LEU A 119 20.09 -12.74 -33.29
N TRP A 120 21.30 -13.25 -33.27
CA TRP A 120 22.07 -13.46 -32.04
C TRP A 120 22.34 -12.15 -31.31
N GLY A 121 22.83 -11.13 -32.03
CA GLY A 121 23.11 -9.81 -31.45
C GLY A 121 21.85 -9.15 -30.84
N ARG A 122 20.72 -9.21 -31.54
CA ARG A 122 19.43 -8.69 -31.03
C ARG A 122 18.93 -9.45 -29.79
N THR A 123 19.10 -10.76 -29.77
CA THR A 123 18.71 -11.60 -28.63
C THR A 123 19.56 -11.29 -27.40
N VAL A 124 20.88 -11.20 -27.55
CA VAL A 124 21.79 -10.84 -26.46
C VAL A 124 21.46 -9.44 -25.93
N TRP A 125 21.25 -8.46 -26.81
CA TRP A 125 20.87 -7.11 -26.40
C TRP A 125 19.56 -7.07 -25.61
N PHE A 126 18.55 -7.83 -26.05
CA PHE A 126 17.27 -7.97 -25.34
C PHE A 126 17.45 -8.59 -23.94
N LEU A 127 18.24 -9.64 -23.82
CA LEU A 127 18.52 -10.30 -22.52
C LEU A 127 19.27 -9.37 -21.56
N LEU A 128 20.25 -8.60 -22.04
CA LEU A 128 20.99 -7.65 -21.22
C LEU A 128 20.09 -6.52 -20.68
N LEU A 129 19.15 -6.03 -21.48
CA LEU A 129 18.16 -5.05 -21.02
C LEU A 129 17.28 -5.61 -19.90
N ARG A 130 16.81 -6.85 -20.07
CA ARG A 130 16.00 -7.55 -19.07
C ARG A 130 16.78 -7.80 -17.78
N GLU A 131 18.02 -8.19 -17.88
CA GLU A 131 18.89 -8.39 -16.71
C GLU A 131 19.04 -7.11 -15.88
N LYS A 132 19.26 -5.96 -16.53
CA LYS A 132 19.34 -4.66 -15.85
C LYS A 132 18.03 -4.33 -15.09
N LEU A 133 16.87 -4.60 -15.72
CA LEU A 133 15.57 -4.39 -15.11
C LEU A 133 15.40 -5.25 -13.86
N TYR A 134 15.72 -6.54 -13.94
CA TYR A 134 15.61 -7.47 -12.82
C TYR A 134 16.55 -7.10 -11.67
N ARG A 135 17.80 -6.79 -11.94
CA ARG A 135 18.76 -6.36 -10.90
C ARG A 135 18.31 -5.09 -10.19
N LYS A 136 17.75 -4.12 -10.95
CA LYS A 136 17.19 -2.91 -10.35
C LYS A 136 16.00 -3.23 -9.44
N ALA A 137 15.09 -4.07 -9.91
CA ALA A 137 13.94 -4.49 -9.13
C ALA A 137 14.34 -5.28 -7.87
N GLU A 138 15.26 -6.22 -7.98
CA GLU A 138 15.82 -6.98 -6.86
C GLU A 138 16.43 -6.07 -5.79
N GLY A 139 17.24 -5.09 -6.19
CA GLY A 139 17.82 -4.13 -5.25
C GLY A 139 16.77 -3.31 -4.50
N ILE A 140 15.67 -2.90 -5.16
CA ILE A 140 14.58 -2.16 -4.51
C ILE A 140 13.78 -3.07 -3.57
N ILE A 141 13.47 -4.30 -3.99
CA ILE A 141 12.76 -5.27 -3.15
C ILE A 141 13.57 -5.62 -1.90
N THR A 142 14.90 -5.74 -2.04
CA THR A 142 15.78 -5.95 -0.88
C THR A 142 15.70 -4.77 0.10
N GLN A 143 15.68 -3.52 -0.40
CA GLN A 143 15.48 -2.34 0.44
C GLN A 143 14.11 -2.35 1.16
N PHE A 144 13.04 -2.81 0.52
CA PHE A 144 11.74 -2.99 1.16
C PHE A 144 11.82 -3.98 2.33
N SER A 145 12.57 -5.09 2.17
CA SER A 145 12.77 -6.07 3.25
C SER A 145 13.56 -5.51 4.43
N GLU A 146 14.42 -4.52 4.21
CA GLU A 146 15.18 -3.79 5.23
C GLU A 146 14.38 -2.64 5.87
N GLY A 147 13.14 -2.41 5.42
CA GLY A 147 12.28 -1.35 5.93
C GLY A 147 12.48 0.01 5.25
N ASN A 148 13.24 0.07 4.17
CA ASN A 148 13.42 1.29 3.39
C ASN A 148 12.49 1.30 2.15
N PHE A 149 11.42 2.08 2.22
CA PHE A 149 10.39 2.19 1.18
C PHE A 149 10.51 3.47 0.32
N MET A 150 11.67 4.14 0.32
CA MET A 150 11.83 5.43 -0.40
C MET A 150 11.92 5.26 -1.92
N ASN A 151 12.36 4.12 -2.41
CA ASN A 151 12.52 3.87 -3.84
C ASN A 151 11.30 3.13 -4.41
N HIS A 152 10.97 3.45 -5.66
CA HIS A 152 9.84 2.85 -6.38
C HIS A 152 10.31 1.87 -7.45
N LEU A 153 9.55 0.78 -7.63
CA LEU A 153 9.78 -0.17 -8.71
C LEU A 153 9.48 0.49 -10.07
N PRO A 154 10.16 0.08 -11.16
CA PRO A 154 9.90 0.61 -12.49
C PRO A 154 8.45 0.34 -12.93
N GLN A 155 7.68 1.40 -13.23
CA GLN A 155 6.26 1.31 -13.62
C GLN A 155 5.98 1.83 -15.04
N ASN A 156 7.02 2.23 -15.79
CA ASN A 156 6.87 3.10 -16.96
C ASN A 156 6.33 2.41 -18.23
N GLU A 157 6.03 1.11 -18.25
CA GLU A 157 5.62 0.39 -19.45
C GLU A 157 4.46 -0.59 -19.22
N ASN A 158 3.69 -0.87 -20.29
CA ASN A 158 2.63 -1.86 -20.26
C ASN A 158 3.22 -3.26 -20.49
N GLY A 159 3.11 -4.14 -19.51
CA GLY A 159 3.58 -5.52 -19.64
C GLY A 159 3.33 -6.32 -18.35
N GLY A 160 3.32 -7.65 -18.44
CA GLY A 160 3.03 -8.52 -17.30
C GLY A 160 4.02 -8.37 -16.14
N ILE A 161 5.30 -8.02 -16.42
CA ILE A 161 6.31 -7.77 -15.39
C ILE A 161 6.01 -6.48 -14.61
N TYR A 162 5.54 -5.43 -15.29
CA TYR A 162 5.21 -4.16 -14.65
C TYR A 162 3.94 -4.27 -13.79
N GLN A 163 2.98 -5.13 -14.18
CA GLN A 163 1.83 -5.47 -13.34
C GLN A 163 2.27 -6.19 -12.06
N LEU A 164 3.25 -7.10 -12.16
CA LEU A 164 3.84 -7.74 -10.98
C LEU A 164 4.54 -6.71 -10.09
N PHE A 165 5.32 -5.79 -10.66
CA PHE A 165 5.98 -4.71 -9.91
C PHE A 165 4.97 -3.81 -9.20
N ALA A 166 3.87 -3.45 -9.85
CA ALA A 166 2.80 -2.67 -9.24
C ALA A 166 2.16 -3.41 -8.05
N ALA A 167 1.88 -4.71 -8.17
CA ALA A 167 1.35 -5.51 -7.08
C ALA A 167 2.34 -5.64 -5.90
N VAL A 168 3.64 -5.77 -6.17
CA VAL A 168 4.69 -5.79 -5.13
C VAL A 168 4.78 -4.43 -4.44
N GLU A 169 4.64 -3.33 -5.17
CA GLU A 169 4.66 -1.99 -4.60
C GLU A 169 3.44 -1.72 -3.70
N GLU A 170 2.25 -2.15 -4.11
CA GLU A 170 1.04 -2.09 -3.28
C GLU A 170 1.23 -2.87 -1.97
N LEU A 171 1.83 -4.06 -2.05
CA LEU A 171 2.20 -4.85 -0.87
C LEU A 171 3.19 -4.11 0.03
N ALA A 172 4.22 -3.47 -0.55
CA ALA A 172 5.23 -2.71 0.20
C ALA A 172 4.60 -1.52 0.93
N VAL A 173 3.70 -0.75 0.28
CA VAL A 173 2.96 0.35 0.91
C VAL A 173 2.09 -0.16 2.06
N SER A 174 1.39 -1.28 1.88
CA SER A 174 0.60 -1.90 2.95
C SER A 174 1.46 -2.34 4.13
N LEU A 175 2.64 -2.93 3.85
CA LEU A 175 3.59 -3.36 4.87
C LEU A 175 4.19 -2.18 5.64
N GLN A 176 4.52 -1.08 4.95
CA GLN A 176 4.98 0.16 5.56
C GLN A 176 3.94 0.71 6.54
N ALA A 177 2.69 0.87 6.08
CA ALA A 177 1.60 1.37 6.93
C ALA A 177 1.39 0.48 8.17
N HIS A 178 1.49 -0.84 8.00
CA HIS A 178 1.39 -1.79 9.11
C HIS A 178 2.56 -1.67 10.09
N SER A 179 3.79 -1.51 9.59
CA SER A 179 5.00 -1.32 10.40
C SER A 179 4.94 -0.01 11.20
N GLU A 180 4.55 1.10 10.57
CA GLU A 180 4.36 2.40 11.25
C GLU A 180 3.30 2.30 12.35
N LYS A 181 2.15 1.67 12.05
CA LYS A 181 1.11 1.43 13.07
C LYS A 181 1.63 0.58 14.24
N GLN A 182 2.43 -0.44 13.97
CA GLN A 182 3.05 -1.26 15.03
C GLN A 182 4.04 -0.45 15.89
N GLN A 183 4.88 0.40 15.27
CA GLN A 183 5.82 1.25 15.99
C GLN A 183 5.08 2.25 16.89
N HIS A 184 4.05 2.91 16.35
CA HIS A 184 3.19 3.80 17.13
C HIS A 184 2.52 3.07 18.30
N MET A 185 2.03 1.85 18.09
CA MET A 185 1.43 1.06 19.15
C MET A 185 2.43 0.66 20.24
N LYS A 186 3.67 0.28 19.86
CA LYS A 186 4.75 -0.03 20.81
C LYS A 186 5.14 1.20 21.65
N ALA A 187 5.32 2.35 21.00
CA ALA A 187 5.62 3.61 21.70
C ALA A 187 4.48 3.96 22.67
N PHE A 188 3.24 3.92 22.20
CA PHE A 188 2.07 4.16 23.02
C PHE A 188 1.96 3.22 24.24
N LEU A 189 2.21 1.92 24.07
CA LEU A 189 2.22 0.97 25.19
C LEU A 189 3.34 1.28 26.19
N LYS A 190 4.54 1.59 25.72
CA LYS A 190 5.67 1.93 26.57
C LYS A 190 5.36 3.17 27.42
N ASP A 191 4.85 4.23 26.81
CA ASP A 191 4.50 5.48 27.49
C ASP A 191 3.37 5.23 28.49
N THR A 192 2.34 4.48 28.11
CA THR A 192 1.22 4.12 29.01
C THR A 192 1.69 3.35 30.22
N ILE A 193 2.57 2.34 30.05
CA ILE A 193 3.11 1.55 31.17
C ILE A 193 3.96 2.43 32.11
N SER A 194 4.77 3.32 31.52
CA SER A 194 5.56 4.28 32.30
C SER A 194 4.67 5.19 33.15
N ASP A 195 3.62 5.76 32.55
CA ASP A 195 2.69 6.66 33.23
C ASP A 195 1.92 5.93 34.33
N ILE A 196 1.43 4.70 34.09
CA ILE A 196 0.77 3.87 35.11
C ILE A 196 1.71 3.63 36.28
N SER A 197 2.97 3.27 36.01
CA SER A 197 3.97 2.99 37.04
C SER A 197 4.22 4.21 37.92
N HIS A 198 4.34 5.39 37.31
CA HIS A 198 4.48 6.64 38.05
C HIS A 198 3.25 7.00 38.90
N GLN A 199 2.04 6.83 38.33
CA GLN A 199 0.79 7.16 39.03
C GLN A 199 0.44 6.17 40.15
N LEU A 200 0.93 4.92 40.08
CA LEU A 200 0.81 3.95 41.17
C LEU A 200 1.87 4.13 42.27
N LYS A 201 3.12 4.47 41.89
CA LYS A 201 4.24 4.61 42.83
C LYS A 201 3.96 5.70 43.89
N THR A 202 3.39 6.83 43.47
CA THR A 202 3.13 7.97 44.38
C THR A 202 2.17 7.62 45.52
N PRO A 203 0.94 7.13 45.30
CA PRO A 203 0.01 6.77 46.39
C PRO A 203 0.52 5.57 47.17
N LEU A 204 1.25 4.61 46.57
CA LEU A 204 1.83 3.47 47.27
C LEU A 204 2.94 3.91 48.24
N ALA A 205 3.82 4.82 47.84
CA ALA A 205 4.84 5.39 48.71
C ALA A 205 4.20 6.19 49.89
N ALA A 206 3.13 6.94 49.60
CA ALA A 206 2.39 7.63 50.64
C ALA A 206 1.72 6.66 51.62
N LEU A 207 1.12 5.58 51.13
CA LEU A 207 0.53 4.53 51.96
C LEU A 207 1.60 3.88 52.85
N GLN A 208 2.75 3.54 52.29
CA GLN A 208 3.86 2.96 53.08
C GLN A 208 4.32 3.93 54.17
N MET A 209 4.54 5.21 53.86
CA MET A 209 4.89 6.23 54.86
C MET A 209 3.83 6.35 55.99
N TYR A 210 2.51 6.35 55.65
CA TYR A 210 1.47 6.47 56.64
C TYR A 210 1.42 5.22 57.54
N THR A 211 1.66 4.01 57.00
CA THR A 211 1.72 2.78 57.79
C THR A 211 2.94 2.75 58.71
N GLU A 212 4.08 3.26 58.27
CA GLU A 212 5.31 3.40 59.09
C GLU A 212 5.05 4.36 60.28
N ILE A 213 4.46 5.53 60.05
CA ILE A 213 4.11 6.52 61.11
C ILE A 213 3.15 5.90 62.15
N ILE A 214 2.16 5.11 61.70
CA ILE A 214 1.21 4.44 62.62
C ILE A 214 1.96 3.39 63.46
N ALA A 215 2.89 2.66 62.85
CA ALA A 215 3.66 1.60 63.54
C ALA A 215 4.66 2.16 64.56
N GLU A 216 5.25 3.35 64.27
CA GLU A 216 6.21 4.01 65.20
C GLU A 216 5.55 4.60 66.45
N GLU A 217 4.30 5.10 66.33
CA GLU A 217 3.61 5.76 67.42
C GLU A 217 2.17 5.21 67.63
N PRO A 218 2.01 3.91 67.98
CA PRO A 218 0.71 3.27 68.07
C PRO A 218 -0.16 3.78 69.23
N ASP A 219 0.41 4.34 70.23
CA ASP A 219 -0.30 4.85 71.43
C ASP A 219 -0.93 6.23 71.21
N GLN A 220 -0.57 6.94 70.14
CA GLN A 220 -1.09 8.28 69.84
C GLN A 220 -2.37 8.18 68.96
N LYS A 221 -3.52 8.00 69.61
CA LYS A 221 -4.84 7.82 68.95
C LYS A 221 -5.12 8.83 67.84
N ASP A 222 -4.90 10.12 68.05
CA ASP A 222 -5.14 11.19 67.05
C ASP A 222 -4.27 11.03 65.80
N LYS A 223 -3.00 10.63 66.00
CA LYS A 223 -2.10 10.35 64.82
C LYS A 223 -2.55 9.12 64.09
N VAL A 224 -2.85 8.01 64.82
CA VAL A 224 -3.32 6.75 64.22
C VAL A 224 -4.59 7.02 63.43
N GLU A 225 -5.60 7.69 63.97
CA GLU A 225 -6.84 7.99 63.27
C GLU A 225 -6.58 8.85 62.01
N ARG A 226 -5.80 9.90 62.12
CA ARG A 226 -5.46 10.82 61.01
C ARG A 226 -4.72 10.10 59.89
N PHE A 227 -3.70 9.27 60.20
CA PHE A 227 -2.90 8.61 59.18
C PHE A 227 -3.59 7.38 58.62
N SER A 228 -4.47 6.68 59.38
CA SER A 228 -5.35 5.66 58.87
C SER A 228 -6.35 6.20 57.85
N ALA A 229 -6.94 7.37 58.11
CA ALA A 229 -7.80 8.05 57.14
C ALA A 229 -7.07 8.40 55.84
N LYS A 230 -5.81 8.90 55.93
CA LYS A 230 -4.96 9.19 54.76
C LYS A 230 -4.55 7.93 54.01
N ALA A 231 -4.26 6.83 54.71
CA ALA A 231 -3.96 5.54 54.11
C ALA A 231 -5.15 5.00 53.32
N MET A 232 -6.37 5.08 53.92
CA MET A 232 -7.61 4.68 53.26
C MET A 232 -7.86 5.52 51.99
N GLN A 233 -7.67 6.83 52.05
CA GLN A 233 -7.79 7.72 50.87
C GLN A 233 -6.80 7.36 49.77
N SER A 234 -5.58 6.92 50.12
CA SER A 234 -4.57 6.47 49.13
C SER A 234 -4.99 5.15 48.47
N LEU A 235 -5.59 4.22 49.25
CA LEU A 235 -6.15 2.96 48.72
C LEU A 235 -7.31 3.22 47.75
N GLU A 236 -8.26 4.05 48.11
CA GLU A 236 -9.39 4.44 47.26
C GLU A 236 -8.90 5.10 45.95
N ARG A 237 -7.85 5.89 46.03
CA ARG A 237 -7.24 6.48 44.85
C ARG A 237 -6.63 5.43 43.95
N ILE A 238 -5.92 4.43 44.50
CA ILE A 238 -5.34 3.31 43.71
C ILE A 238 -6.47 2.49 43.08
N GLU A 239 -7.50 2.14 43.84
CA GLU A 239 -8.65 1.38 43.33
C GLU A 239 -9.31 2.10 42.15
N LYS A 240 -9.61 3.41 42.30
CA LYS A 240 -10.21 4.22 41.24
C LYS A 240 -9.32 4.29 40.00
N LEU A 241 -8.00 4.41 40.17
CA LEU A 241 -7.03 4.39 39.10
C LEU A 241 -7.10 3.09 38.30
N VAL A 242 -7.06 1.95 39.00
CA VAL A 242 -7.10 0.61 38.38
C VAL A 242 -8.42 0.38 37.63
N GLN A 243 -9.57 0.72 38.27
CA GLN A 243 -10.89 0.57 37.65
C GLN A 243 -11.03 1.42 36.39
N THR A 244 -10.58 2.69 36.42
CA THR A 244 -10.64 3.59 35.27
C THR A 244 -9.75 3.07 34.15
N LEU A 245 -8.55 2.58 34.48
CA LEU A 245 -7.61 2.02 33.51
C LEU A 245 -8.19 0.78 32.81
N LEU A 246 -8.82 -0.12 33.58
CA LEU A 246 -9.49 -1.31 33.04
C LEU A 246 -10.63 -0.93 32.07
N LYS A 247 -11.44 0.10 32.42
CA LYS A 247 -12.50 0.61 31.54
C LYS A 247 -11.92 1.12 30.22
N VAL A 248 -10.92 2.00 30.29
CA VAL A 248 -10.26 2.56 29.10
C VAL A 248 -9.65 1.44 28.24
N SER A 249 -8.92 0.51 28.84
CA SER A 249 -8.30 -0.62 28.15
C SER A 249 -9.32 -1.49 27.42
N ARG A 250 -10.48 -1.78 28.02
CA ARG A 250 -11.55 -2.56 27.39
C ARG A 250 -12.19 -1.83 26.20
N ILE A 251 -12.39 -0.51 26.31
CA ILE A 251 -12.94 0.31 25.21
C ILE A 251 -11.97 0.32 24.04
N ASP A 252 -10.68 0.58 24.30
CA ASP A 252 -9.65 0.67 23.24
C ASP A 252 -9.39 -0.67 22.54
N ALA A 253 -9.48 -1.77 23.28
CA ALA A 253 -9.41 -3.13 22.72
C ALA A 253 -10.64 -3.52 21.89
N GLY A 254 -11.66 -2.63 21.79
CA GLY A 254 -12.92 -2.94 21.11
C GLY A 254 -13.72 -4.07 21.78
N SER A 255 -13.39 -4.40 23.05
CA SER A 255 -14.02 -5.50 23.79
C SER A 255 -15.39 -5.12 24.35
N ILE A 256 -15.78 -3.85 24.25
CA ILE A 256 -17.08 -3.35 24.72
C ILE A 256 -17.99 -3.17 23.51
N ILE A 257 -19.13 -3.86 23.56
CA ILE A 257 -20.22 -3.66 22.61
C ILE A 257 -21.21 -2.68 23.26
N PHE A 258 -21.22 -1.44 22.77
CA PHE A 258 -22.13 -0.40 23.25
C PHE A 258 -23.58 -0.72 22.85
N GLN A 259 -24.46 -0.77 23.83
CA GLN A 259 -25.90 -0.99 23.63
C GLN A 259 -26.60 0.36 23.44
N LYS A 260 -26.66 0.84 22.21
CA LYS A 260 -27.30 2.13 21.90
C LYS A 260 -28.80 2.02 21.97
N GLU A 261 -29.40 2.90 22.77
CA GLU A 261 -30.85 3.07 22.90
C GLU A 261 -31.23 4.54 22.80
N LYS A 262 -32.49 4.80 22.44
CA LYS A 262 -33.00 6.17 22.39
C LYS A 262 -33.20 6.68 23.82
N THR A 263 -32.32 7.57 24.27
CA THR A 263 -32.28 8.11 25.63
C THR A 263 -32.64 9.60 25.62
N ALA A 264 -33.54 10.02 26.52
CA ALA A 264 -33.86 11.43 26.72
C ALA A 264 -32.63 12.16 27.30
N ALA A 265 -32.22 13.27 26.68
CA ALA A 265 -31.05 14.05 27.09
C ALA A 265 -31.20 14.58 28.52
N SER A 266 -32.40 14.99 28.90
CA SER A 266 -32.70 15.45 30.25
C SER A 266 -32.47 14.37 31.32
N CYS A 267 -32.91 13.12 31.07
CA CYS A 267 -32.68 12.01 31.98
C CYS A 267 -31.17 11.71 32.13
N LEU A 268 -30.45 11.64 31.01
CA LEU A 268 -29.01 11.40 30.99
C LEU A 268 -28.23 12.42 31.82
N VAL A 269 -28.55 13.71 31.64
CA VAL A 269 -27.89 14.80 32.37
C VAL A 269 -28.28 14.78 33.84
N THR A 270 -29.55 14.51 34.19
CA THR A 270 -29.97 14.39 35.56
C THR A 270 -29.24 13.27 36.30
N ASP A 271 -29.16 12.08 35.69
CA ASP A 271 -28.41 10.94 36.23
C ASP A 271 -26.91 11.26 36.43
N ALA A 272 -26.31 12.03 35.50
CA ALA A 272 -24.91 12.43 35.62
C ALA A 272 -24.65 13.46 36.72
N LEU A 273 -25.66 14.25 37.06
CA LEU A 273 -25.59 15.29 38.08
C LEU A 273 -25.91 14.77 39.50
N GLU A 274 -26.47 13.59 39.66
CA GLU A 274 -27.00 13.06 40.95
C GLU A 274 -26.00 13.23 42.11
N ASP A 275 -24.77 12.73 41.92
CA ASP A 275 -23.70 12.84 42.93
C ASP A 275 -22.96 14.19 42.90
N LEU A 276 -22.94 14.85 41.78
CA LEU A 276 -22.13 16.07 41.52
C LEU A 276 -22.85 17.36 42.00
N SER A 277 -24.19 17.34 42.06
CA SER A 277 -25.01 18.47 42.55
C SER A 277 -24.75 18.77 44.04
N LEU A 278 -24.66 17.76 44.86
CA LEU A 278 -24.35 17.91 46.30
C LEU A 278 -22.90 18.44 46.49
N ARG A 279 -21.97 17.96 45.68
CA ARG A 279 -20.59 18.44 45.68
C ARG A 279 -20.52 19.92 45.28
N ALA A 280 -21.18 20.31 44.21
CA ALA A 280 -21.22 21.71 43.75
C ALA A 280 -21.80 22.63 44.84
N GLN A 281 -22.87 22.23 45.47
CA GLN A 281 -23.48 22.99 46.62
C GLN A 281 -22.51 23.16 47.77
N LYS A 282 -21.82 22.09 48.18
CA LYS A 282 -20.81 22.14 49.25
C LYS A 282 -19.63 23.02 48.93
N GLU A 283 -19.22 23.07 47.65
CA GLU A 283 -18.11 23.89 47.13
C GLU A 283 -18.57 25.33 46.79
N GLY A 284 -19.85 25.69 46.99
CA GLY A 284 -20.40 27.00 46.66
C GLY A 284 -20.42 27.34 45.20
N LYS A 285 -20.52 26.34 44.29
CA LYS A 285 -20.53 26.49 42.82
C LYS A 285 -21.93 26.35 42.27
N GLN A 286 -22.26 27.08 41.20
CA GLN A 286 -23.58 27.02 40.57
C GLN A 286 -23.57 26.02 39.43
N LEU A 287 -24.59 25.12 39.40
CA LEU A 287 -24.88 24.22 38.31
C LEU A 287 -26.12 24.67 37.57
N ILE A 288 -25.98 24.97 36.27
CA ILE A 288 -27.08 25.41 35.42
C ILE A 288 -27.31 24.37 34.33
N VAL A 289 -28.57 23.95 34.16
CA VAL A 289 -28.97 22.99 33.13
C VAL A 289 -29.88 23.69 32.13
N LYS A 290 -29.54 23.62 30.83
CA LYS A 290 -30.26 24.26 29.71
C LYS A 290 -30.45 23.25 28.59
N GLY A 291 -31.69 23.05 28.14
CA GLY A 291 -31.96 22.23 26.96
C GLY A 291 -33.44 21.88 26.88
N ASN A 292 -33.87 21.39 25.74
CA ASN A 292 -35.23 20.98 25.52
C ASN A 292 -35.42 19.54 26.06
N ALA A 293 -36.35 19.36 27.00
CA ALA A 293 -36.62 18.06 27.63
C ALA A 293 -37.10 16.97 26.64
N LYS A 294 -37.64 17.38 25.47
CA LYS A 294 -38.13 16.45 24.43
C LYS A 294 -37.01 15.88 23.56
N GLU A 295 -35.82 16.43 23.63
CA GLU A 295 -34.69 15.96 22.83
C GLU A 295 -34.11 14.65 23.32
N SER A 296 -33.77 13.78 22.39
CA SER A 296 -33.23 12.46 22.68
C SER A 296 -32.06 12.16 21.73
N LEU A 297 -31.14 11.32 22.19
CA LEU A 297 -30.00 10.85 21.40
C LEU A 297 -29.93 9.32 21.44
N SER A 298 -29.34 8.74 20.42
CA SER A 298 -29.07 7.29 20.39
C SER A 298 -27.68 7.03 20.98
N CYS A 299 -27.64 6.49 22.19
CA CYS A 299 -26.39 6.21 22.90
C CYS A 299 -26.56 5.05 23.90
N ASP A 300 -25.43 4.52 24.36
CA ASP A 300 -25.42 3.67 25.56
C ASP A 300 -25.54 4.58 26.81
N ARG A 301 -26.68 4.51 27.48
CA ARG A 301 -27.02 5.39 28.60
C ARG A 301 -25.98 5.33 29.72
N ALA A 302 -25.55 4.14 30.11
CA ALA A 302 -24.64 3.96 31.25
C ALA A 302 -23.27 4.54 30.96
N TRP A 303 -22.70 4.24 29.81
CA TRP A 303 -21.41 4.77 29.38
C TRP A 303 -21.45 6.27 29.10
N THR A 304 -22.49 6.77 28.42
CA THR A 304 -22.60 8.21 28.11
C THR A 304 -22.81 9.03 29.38
N ARG A 305 -23.60 8.51 30.38
CA ARG A 305 -23.69 9.12 31.71
C ARG A 305 -22.30 9.29 32.34
N GLU A 306 -21.47 8.25 32.28
CA GLU A 306 -20.12 8.31 32.84
C GLU A 306 -19.22 9.35 32.10
N ALA A 307 -19.36 9.44 30.76
CA ALA A 307 -18.65 10.48 30.01
C ALA A 307 -19.06 11.89 30.41
N VAL A 308 -20.38 12.15 30.49
CA VAL A 308 -20.94 13.44 30.93
C VAL A 308 -20.53 13.77 32.36
N ALA A 309 -20.61 12.82 33.28
CA ALA A 309 -20.18 12.99 34.66
C ALA A 309 -18.69 13.34 34.78
N ASN A 310 -17.81 12.75 33.95
CA ASN A 310 -16.40 13.09 33.91
C ASN A 310 -16.16 14.53 33.40
N LEU A 311 -16.92 14.99 32.40
CA LEU A 311 -16.85 16.37 31.93
C LEU A 311 -17.32 17.37 33.00
N ILE A 312 -18.45 17.10 33.63
CA ILE A 312 -19.00 17.95 34.73
C ILE A 312 -18.04 17.98 35.92
N LYS A 313 -17.48 16.82 36.29
CA LYS A 313 -16.48 16.76 37.37
C LYS A 313 -15.24 17.60 37.02
N ASN A 314 -14.75 17.52 35.79
CA ASN A 314 -13.62 18.32 35.34
C ASN A 314 -13.95 19.82 35.40
N ALA A 315 -15.12 20.24 34.92
CA ALA A 315 -15.58 21.61 35.01
C ALA A 315 -15.62 22.10 36.46
N LEU A 316 -16.17 21.31 37.38
CA LEU A 316 -16.19 21.62 38.81
C LEU A 316 -14.78 21.71 39.43
N ASP A 317 -13.87 20.83 39.03
CA ASP A 317 -12.48 20.84 39.54
C ASP A 317 -11.72 22.12 39.13
N HIS A 318 -12.11 22.77 38.03
CA HIS A 318 -11.46 23.97 37.47
C HIS A 318 -12.21 25.28 37.73
N THR A 319 -13.46 25.23 38.20
CA THR A 319 -14.25 26.38 38.60
C THR A 319 -13.91 26.78 40.04
N GLU A 320 -13.84 28.06 40.35
CA GLU A 320 -13.65 28.55 41.73
C GLU A 320 -14.96 28.63 42.49
N ALA A 321 -14.88 28.85 43.84
CA ALA A 321 -16.07 29.08 44.64
C ALA A 321 -16.85 30.33 44.18
N GLY A 322 -18.17 30.19 44.00
CA GLY A 322 -19.02 31.22 43.43
C GLY A 322 -19.12 31.19 41.89
N GLY A 323 -18.27 30.39 41.20
CA GLY A 323 -18.33 30.21 39.77
C GLY A 323 -19.43 29.27 39.29
N MET A 324 -19.55 29.16 37.99
CA MET A 324 -20.69 28.55 37.30
C MET A 324 -20.29 27.44 36.31
N VAL A 325 -20.95 26.29 36.40
CA VAL A 325 -20.87 25.22 35.37
C VAL A 325 -22.22 25.09 34.69
N THR A 326 -22.25 25.21 33.36
CA THR A 326 -23.46 25.10 32.56
C THR A 326 -23.44 23.81 31.74
N VAL A 327 -24.45 22.99 31.88
CA VAL A 327 -24.68 21.82 31.00
C VAL A 327 -25.81 22.15 30.05
N SER A 328 -25.55 22.12 28.75
CA SER A 328 -26.59 22.43 27.77
C SER A 328 -26.58 21.43 26.63
N TRP A 329 -27.75 21.23 25.98
CA TRP A 329 -27.86 20.40 24.80
C TRP A 329 -28.78 21.01 23.77
N GLU A 330 -28.50 20.70 22.51
CA GLU A 330 -29.26 21.09 21.34
C GLU A 330 -29.23 19.95 20.29
N SER A 331 -30.29 19.84 19.52
CA SER A 331 -30.39 18.91 18.41
C SER A 331 -30.64 19.65 17.11
N SER A 332 -29.86 19.33 16.09
CA SER A 332 -30.10 19.73 14.71
C SER A 332 -30.56 18.50 13.90
N PRO A 333 -31.01 18.65 12.65
CA PRO A 333 -31.39 17.50 11.81
C PRO A 333 -30.24 16.49 11.60
N VAL A 334 -28.98 16.88 11.77
CA VAL A 334 -27.81 16.07 11.48
C VAL A 334 -27.05 15.63 12.73
N MET A 335 -27.03 16.49 13.76
CA MET A 335 -26.17 16.29 14.94
C MET A 335 -26.90 16.68 16.22
N PHE A 336 -26.80 15.82 17.22
CA PHE A 336 -27.08 16.16 18.62
C PHE A 336 -25.79 16.62 19.29
N ARG A 337 -25.82 17.73 20.05
CA ARG A 337 -24.70 18.27 20.80
C ARG A 337 -25.05 18.44 22.26
N LEU A 338 -24.15 17.97 23.15
CA LEU A 338 -24.22 18.22 24.59
C LEU A 338 -22.94 18.92 25.00
N SER A 339 -23.06 20.09 25.59
CA SER A 339 -21.92 20.93 26.01
C SER A 339 -21.89 21.10 27.51
N VAL A 340 -20.69 21.00 28.09
CA VAL A 340 -20.38 21.34 29.47
C VAL A 340 -19.43 22.51 29.46
N ALA A 341 -19.86 23.65 29.92
CA ALA A 341 -19.11 24.91 29.97
C ALA A 341 -18.83 25.30 31.42
N ASP A 342 -17.62 25.74 31.70
CA ASP A 342 -17.18 26.33 32.97
C ASP A 342 -16.64 27.75 32.76
N ASP A 343 -16.64 28.53 33.82
CA ASP A 343 -16.04 29.90 33.90
C ASP A 343 -14.69 29.89 34.63
N GLY A 344 -14.01 28.75 34.65
CA GLY A 344 -12.74 28.57 35.36
C GLY A 344 -11.53 29.21 34.70
N CYS A 345 -10.33 28.75 35.05
CA CYS A 345 -9.06 29.27 34.57
C CYS A 345 -8.81 29.13 33.07
N GLY A 346 -9.60 28.29 32.37
CA GLY A 346 -9.40 27.97 30.97
C GLY A 346 -8.15 27.11 30.70
N ILE A 347 -7.87 26.89 29.43
CA ILE A 347 -6.81 26.00 28.97
C ILE A 347 -5.88 26.80 28.03
N ALA A 348 -4.56 26.68 28.23
CA ALA A 348 -3.58 27.29 27.34
C ALA A 348 -3.67 26.65 25.91
N GLN A 349 -3.41 27.44 24.88
CA GLN A 349 -3.53 27.00 23.50
C GLN A 349 -2.65 25.80 23.18
N GLU A 350 -1.47 25.74 23.78
CA GLU A 350 -0.52 24.62 23.66
C GLU A 350 -1.03 23.32 24.31
N ASP A 351 -1.88 23.43 25.33
CA ASP A 351 -2.42 22.30 26.07
C ASP A 351 -3.70 21.71 25.43
N ILE A 352 -4.42 22.47 24.60
CA ILE A 352 -5.71 22.06 24.01
C ILE A 352 -5.62 20.70 23.29
N HIS A 353 -4.53 20.45 22.56
CA HIS A 353 -4.31 19.19 21.86
C HIS A 353 -3.89 18.04 22.78
N HIS A 354 -3.59 18.33 24.03
CA HIS A 354 -3.07 17.37 25.00
C HIS A 354 -4.06 16.98 26.09
N VAL A 355 -5.11 17.79 26.36
CA VAL A 355 -6.05 17.55 27.45
C VAL A 355 -6.78 16.20 27.42
N PHE A 356 -6.89 15.59 26.23
CA PHE A 356 -7.47 14.26 26.07
C PHE A 356 -6.45 13.11 26.14
N LYS A 357 -5.13 13.43 26.28
CA LYS A 357 -4.13 12.38 26.52
C LYS A 357 -4.29 11.82 27.92
N ARG A 358 -4.03 10.54 28.08
CA ARG A 358 -4.06 9.86 29.38
C ARG A 358 -2.99 10.43 30.29
N PHE A 359 -3.33 10.56 31.58
CA PHE A 359 -2.45 11.10 32.62
C PHE A 359 -1.96 12.52 32.37
N TYR A 360 -2.45 13.19 31.32
CA TYR A 360 -2.06 14.55 31.03
C TYR A 360 -2.64 15.51 32.08
N ARG A 361 -1.81 16.40 32.57
CA ARG A 361 -2.16 17.50 33.45
C ARG A 361 -1.34 18.72 33.03
N SER A 362 -1.98 19.86 32.97
CA SER A 362 -1.26 21.13 32.69
C SER A 362 -0.27 21.46 33.82
N SER A 363 0.88 21.96 33.45
CA SER A 363 1.90 22.40 34.42
C SER A 363 1.43 23.54 35.33
N GLN A 364 0.37 24.25 34.95
CA GLN A 364 -0.23 25.34 35.70
C GLN A 364 -1.22 24.88 36.79
N GLU A 365 -1.61 23.59 36.81
CA GLU A 365 -2.66 23.06 37.71
C GLU A 365 -2.27 22.87 39.18
N GLY A 366 -1.02 23.08 39.56
CA GLY A 366 -0.59 22.96 40.97
C GLY A 366 -1.05 21.64 41.65
N SER A 367 -1.51 21.72 42.91
CA SER A 367 -1.91 20.56 43.76
C SER A 367 -3.35 20.12 43.61
N ARG A 368 -4.07 20.45 42.52
CA ARG A 368 -5.49 20.02 42.39
C ARG A 368 -5.61 18.48 42.28
N PRO A 369 -6.61 17.85 42.95
CA PRO A 369 -6.75 16.41 42.92
C PRO A 369 -7.26 15.91 41.57
N GLY A 370 -6.48 15.04 40.90
CA GLY A 370 -6.88 14.43 39.62
C GLY A 370 -5.84 13.43 39.12
N ILE A 371 -6.30 12.36 38.46
CA ILE A 371 -5.44 11.31 37.90
C ILE A 371 -5.10 11.58 36.42
N GLY A 372 -5.80 12.50 35.75
CA GLY A 372 -5.64 12.77 34.33
C GLY A 372 -6.27 11.70 33.40
N LEU A 373 -7.21 10.90 33.90
CA LEU A 373 -7.89 9.86 33.13
C LEU A 373 -9.34 10.20 32.77
N GLY A 374 -9.97 11.19 33.40
CA GLY A 374 -11.40 11.48 33.20
C GLY A 374 -11.74 11.94 31.79
N LEU A 375 -10.97 12.87 31.23
CA LEU A 375 -11.20 13.40 29.88
C LEU A 375 -10.87 12.35 28.80
N SER A 376 -9.81 11.57 28.98
CA SER A 376 -9.46 10.50 28.05
C SER A 376 -10.50 9.38 28.07
N LEU A 377 -11.06 9.01 29.23
CA LEU A 377 -12.17 8.06 29.35
C LEU A 377 -13.43 8.60 28.66
N ALA A 378 -13.80 9.86 28.89
CA ALA A 378 -14.93 10.49 28.23
C ALA A 378 -14.78 10.46 26.71
N LYS A 379 -13.57 10.76 26.19
CA LYS A 379 -13.25 10.68 24.76
C LYS A 379 -13.39 9.27 24.21
N SER A 380 -12.78 8.27 24.86
CA SER A 380 -12.89 6.86 24.44
C SER A 380 -14.34 6.36 24.43
N ILE A 381 -15.16 6.75 25.39
CA ILE A 381 -16.59 6.41 25.45
C ILE A 381 -17.37 7.01 24.29
N VAL A 382 -17.15 8.31 24.01
CA VAL A 382 -17.87 9.04 22.95
C VAL A 382 -17.47 8.52 21.58
N GLU A 383 -16.16 8.41 21.31
CA GLU A 383 -15.62 7.92 20.04
C GLU A 383 -15.95 6.45 19.79
N GLY A 384 -15.92 5.60 20.82
CA GLY A 384 -16.33 4.20 20.73
C GLY A 384 -17.80 4.01 20.34
N GLN A 385 -18.63 5.02 20.57
CA GLN A 385 -20.03 5.06 20.14
C GLN A 385 -20.24 5.77 18.79
N GLY A 386 -19.16 6.23 18.11
CA GLY A 386 -19.22 6.96 16.85
C GLY A 386 -19.55 8.45 16.98
N GLY A 387 -19.38 9.00 18.18
CA GLY A 387 -19.48 10.45 18.46
C GLY A 387 -18.12 11.14 18.38
N ILE A 388 -18.12 12.45 18.61
CA ILE A 388 -16.92 13.30 18.63
C ILE A 388 -16.95 14.09 19.95
N LEU A 389 -15.80 14.11 20.66
CA LEU A 389 -15.59 15.00 21.78
C LEU A 389 -14.59 16.10 21.41
N SER A 390 -15.00 17.36 21.58
CA SER A 390 -14.19 18.53 21.29
C SER A 390 -14.11 19.47 22.49
N VAL A 391 -13.12 20.35 22.49
CA VAL A 391 -12.95 21.40 23.50
C VAL A 391 -12.67 22.74 22.82
N ASN A 392 -13.26 23.79 23.39
CA ASN A 392 -12.97 25.18 23.04
C ASN A 392 -12.68 25.93 24.34
N SER A 393 -11.51 26.56 24.44
CA SER A 393 -11.09 27.26 25.66
C SER A 393 -10.06 28.33 25.34
N ALA A 394 -10.00 29.31 26.20
CA ALA A 394 -8.91 30.30 26.24
C ALA A 394 -8.54 30.61 27.70
N PRO A 395 -7.30 30.93 28.00
CA PRO A 395 -6.86 31.31 29.35
C PRO A 395 -7.73 32.41 29.95
N GLY A 396 -8.23 32.16 31.16
CA GLY A 396 -9.10 33.08 31.91
C GLY A 396 -10.55 33.19 31.41
N LYS A 397 -10.95 32.38 30.40
CA LYS A 397 -12.32 32.41 29.86
C LYS A 397 -13.10 31.10 30.09
N GLY A 398 -12.56 30.19 30.92
CA GLY A 398 -13.13 28.89 31.14
C GLY A 398 -12.95 27.96 29.94
N ALA A 399 -13.63 26.79 29.96
CA ALA A 399 -13.61 25.81 28.90
C ALA A 399 -15.03 25.32 28.56
N VAL A 400 -15.21 24.94 27.29
CA VAL A 400 -16.45 24.31 26.78
C VAL A 400 -16.08 22.99 26.14
N PHE A 401 -16.51 21.91 26.77
CA PHE A 401 -16.40 20.56 26.22
C PHE A 401 -17.71 20.18 25.55
N THR A 402 -17.64 19.74 24.29
CA THR A 402 -18.83 19.40 23.49
C THR A 402 -18.77 17.96 23.01
N ILE A 403 -19.75 17.15 23.41
CA ILE A 403 -20.05 15.82 22.86
C ILE A 403 -20.99 16.00 21.67
N SER A 404 -20.65 15.40 20.54
CA SER A 404 -21.48 15.44 19.33
C SER A 404 -21.77 14.02 18.86
N PHE A 405 -23.05 13.67 18.68
CA PHE A 405 -23.50 12.40 18.08
C PHE A 405 -24.28 12.67 16.80
N PRO A 406 -24.10 11.87 15.75
CA PRO A 406 -24.96 11.94 14.58
C PRO A 406 -26.40 11.56 14.95
N VAL A 407 -27.37 12.29 14.44
CA VAL A 407 -28.78 11.93 14.55
C VAL A 407 -29.06 10.84 13.53
N ALA A 408 -29.44 9.64 14.01
CA ALA A 408 -29.76 8.47 13.18
C ALA A 408 -31.15 8.58 12.60
#